data_768633a0d43f3656686cd14e52436085
#
_entry.id   768633a0d43f3656686cd14e52436085
#
_cell.length_a   1.000
_cell.length_b   1.000
_cell.length_c   1.000
_cell.angle_alpha   90.00
_cell.angle_beta   90.00
_cell.angle_gamma   90.00
#
_symmetry.space_group_name_H-M   'P 1'
#
loop_
_entity.id
_entity.type
_entity.pdbx_description
1 polymer ?
#
loop_
_entity_poly.entity_id
_entity_poly.type
_entity_poly.pdbx_seq_one_letter_code
_entity_poly.pdbx_strand_id
1 'polypeptide(L)'
;GSYGLKVIWRSMRGFDIDKQCAMIDELREQGINALIIDPLNHPRIVEKVDECVDANIFVVTLNNNVETSKRHCYVGPDYPNGGRTAAALLCMIHPQALHTGVLLGSLQMLGHRQRLDGFLETMQDHPDFHFCGVEETEDDDMIAYEKVRQFLIDHPELNSLFVISAGAYGAARAVLASRREDITMIVFDTIPTTIEMMKKGVIQAAIYQHPHQQGQRAMLIIFDYLVNGIEPECDKYIMRNEIRILQNAEG
;
A
#
# COMPACT_ATOMS: atom_id res chain seq x y z
N GLY A 1 -23.49 6.35 16.19
CA GLY A 1 -23.07 5.55 17.33
C GLY A 1 -23.50 6.14 18.67
N SER A 2 -23.62 5.31 19.67
CA SER A 2 -24.10 5.63 21.02
C SER A 2 -23.19 6.56 21.85
N TYR A 3 -22.03 6.97 21.32
CA TYR A 3 -21.02 7.76 22.04
C TYR A 3 -20.85 9.21 21.53
N GLY A 4 -21.78 9.67 20.70
CA GLY A 4 -21.79 11.08 20.26
C GLY A 4 -20.76 11.48 19.22
N LEU A 5 -19.94 10.54 18.71
CA LEU A 5 -18.99 10.83 17.63
C LEU A 5 -19.72 10.93 16.28
N LYS A 6 -19.48 12.05 15.58
CA LYS A 6 -19.93 12.25 14.20
C LYS A 6 -18.73 12.06 13.27
N VAL A 7 -18.87 11.18 12.28
CA VAL A 7 -17.84 10.94 11.25
C VAL A 7 -18.22 11.66 9.97
N ILE A 8 -17.29 12.44 9.44
CA ILE A 8 -17.38 13.10 8.13
C ILE A 8 -16.38 12.40 7.22
N TRP A 9 -16.88 11.80 6.15
CA TRP A 9 -16.05 11.07 5.20
C TRP A 9 -15.76 11.91 3.96
N ARG A 10 -14.49 11.92 3.53
CA ARG A 10 -14.03 12.48 2.25
C ARG A 10 -13.15 11.47 1.56
N SER A 11 -13.23 11.42 0.23
CA SER A 11 -12.37 10.58 -0.57
C SER A 11 -12.01 11.26 -1.89
N MET A 12 -10.85 10.92 -2.43
CA MET A 12 -10.40 11.36 -3.74
C MET A 12 -9.84 10.16 -4.52
N ARG A 13 -9.77 10.28 -5.82
CA ARG A 13 -9.04 9.34 -6.69
C ARG A 13 -7.76 10.02 -7.16
N GLY A 14 -6.71 9.20 -7.38
CA GLY A 14 -5.41 9.68 -7.85
C GLY A 14 -4.62 10.45 -6.79
N PHE A 15 -3.56 11.11 -7.23
CA PHE A 15 -2.52 11.70 -6.38
C PHE A 15 -2.50 13.24 -6.47
N ASP A 16 -3.66 13.88 -6.39
CA ASP A 16 -3.84 15.33 -6.50
C ASP A 16 -3.62 16.02 -5.15
N ILE A 17 -2.46 16.68 -5.03
CA ILE A 17 -2.04 17.39 -3.81
C ILE A 17 -2.93 18.59 -3.51
N ASP A 18 -3.32 19.37 -4.54
CA ASP A 18 -4.17 20.55 -4.37
C ASP A 18 -5.54 20.15 -3.83
N LYS A 19 -6.09 19.09 -4.38
CA LYS A 19 -7.36 18.53 -3.93
C LYS A 19 -7.29 18.03 -2.51
N GLN A 20 -6.22 17.32 -2.12
CA GLN A 20 -6.07 16.85 -0.75
C GLN A 20 -5.92 17.99 0.24
N CYS A 21 -5.13 19.04 -0.10
CA CYS A 21 -5.02 20.25 0.71
C CYS A 21 -6.40 20.92 0.92
N ALA A 22 -7.16 21.12 -0.17
CA ALA A 22 -8.49 21.73 -0.10
C ALA A 22 -9.47 20.92 0.77
N MET A 23 -9.41 19.59 0.71
CA MET A 23 -10.23 18.71 1.56
C MET A 23 -9.86 18.83 3.04
N ILE A 24 -8.58 18.97 3.38
CA ILE A 24 -8.14 19.19 4.77
C ILE A 24 -8.66 20.54 5.26
N ASP A 25 -8.52 21.62 4.46
CA ASP A 25 -8.99 22.95 4.80
C ASP A 25 -10.51 22.99 5.02
N GLU A 26 -11.29 22.35 4.12
CA GLU A 26 -12.74 22.22 4.25
C GLU A 26 -13.15 21.54 5.56
N LEU A 27 -12.48 20.44 5.92
CA LEU A 27 -12.76 19.72 7.17
C LEU A 27 -12.41 20.58 8.40
N ARG A 28 -11.30 21.31 8.36
CA ARG A 28 -10.89 22.23 9.42
C ARG A 28 -11.93 23.33 9.63
N GLU A 29 -12.43 23.96 8.53
CA GLU A 29 -13.48 24.97 8.57
C GLU A 29 -14.80 24.43 9.15
N GLN A 30 -15.08 23.12 8.98
CA GLN A 30 -16.24 22.47 9.60
C GLN A 30 -16.07 22.22 11.11
N GLY A 31 -14.93 22.58 11.69
CA GLY A 31 -14.68 22.47 13.14
C GLY A 31 -14.52 21.04 13.63
N ILE A 32 -13.81 20.20 12.90
CA ILE A 32 -13.50 18.84 13.35
C ILE A 32 -12.60 18.85 14.58
N ASN A 33 -12.74 17.85 15.46
CA ASN A 33 -11.89 17.69 16.63
C ASN A 33 -10.74 16.69 16.39
N ALA A 34 -10.88 15.83 15.41
CA ALA A 34 -9.85 14.89 15.02
C ALA A 34 -9.87 14.60 13.51
N LEU A 35 -8.73 14.21 12.96
CA LEU A 35 -8.53 13.86 11.55
C LEU A 35 -7.84 12.50 11.45
N ILE A 36 -8.43 11.57 10.71
CA ILE A 36 -7.73 10.40 10.18
C ILE A 36 -7.47 10.69 8.70
N ILE A 37 -6.22 10.61 8.30
CA ILE A 37 -5.83 10.90 6.92
C ILE A 37 -4.89 9.83 6.36
N ASP A 38 -5.13 9.41 5.12
CA ASP A 38 -4.17 8.69 4.28
C ASP A 38 -3.43 9.74 3.42
N PRO A 39 -2.24 10.23 3.86
CA PRO A 39 -1.64 11.42 3.30
C PRO A 39 -0.80 11.11 2.06
N LEU A 40 -0.86 12.01 1.07
CA LEU A 40 0.18 12.09 0.04
C LEU A 40 1.49 12.59 0.67
N ASN A 41 2.61 12.00 0.28
CA ASN A 41 3.93 12.40 0.80
C ASN A 41 4.44 13.66 0.09
N HIS A 42 3.98 14.81 0.54
CA HIS A 42 4.35 16.09 -0.03
C HIS A 42 4.47 17.18 1.07
N PRO A 43 5.45 18.13 0.98
CA PRO A 43 5.64 19.17 1.99
C PRO A 43 4.37 19.96 2.33
N ARG A 44 3.54 20.28 1.34
CA ARG A 44 2.26 21.00 1.57
C ARG A 44 1.26 20.18 2.39
N ILE A 45 1.28 18.85 2.27
CA ILE A 45 0.41 17.98 3.12
C ILE A 45 0.97 17.95 4.55
N VAL A 46 2.31 17.91 4.72
CA VAL A 46 2.94 18.09 6.03
C VAL A 46 2.49 19.40 6.68
N GLU A 47 2.58 20.52 5.96
CA GLU A 47 2.13 21.83 6.43
C GLU A 47 0.65 21.80 6.86
N LYS A 48 -0.24 21.19 6.05
CA LYS A 48 -1.67 21.07 6.38
C LYS A 48 -1.93 20.20 7.61
N VAL A 49 -1.17 19.14 7.79
CA VAL A 49 -1.23 18.31 9.01
C VAL A 49 -0.77 19.13 10.22
N ASP A 50 0.32 19.86 10.09
CA ASP A 50 0.85 20.71 11.17
C ASP A 50 -0.12 21.83 11.55
N GLU A 51 -0.75 22.48 10.56
CA GLU A 51 -1.81 23.48 10.79
C GLU A 51 -3.02 22.89 11.54
N CYS A 52 -3.39 21.63 11.27
CA CYS A 52 -4.44 20.95 12.02
C CYS A 52 -4.03 20.74 13.48
N VAL A 53 -2.80 20.25 13.73
CA VAL A 53 -2.30 20.04 15.09
C VAL A 53 -2.20 21.36 15.85
N ASP A 54 -1.69 22.42 15.22
CA ASP A 54 -1.57 23.76 15.81
C ASP A 54 -2.97 24.38 16.12
N ALA A 55 -4.01 23.93 15.42
CA ALA A 55 -5.42 24.26 15.70
C ALA A 55 -6.08 23.33 16.76
N ASN A 56 -5.30 22.52 17.50
CA ASN A 56 -5.79 21.54 18.47
C ASN A 56 -6.68 20.45 17.88
N ILE A 57 -6.48 20.08 16.62
CA ILE A 57 -7.11 18.93 16.00
C ILE A 57 -6.19 17.71 16.19
N PHE A 58 -6.73 16.62 16.74
CA PHE A 58 -5.97 15.38 16.92
C PHE A 58 -5.79 14.66 15.58
N VAL A 59 -4.54 14.46 15.12
CA VAL A 59 -4.25 13.92 13.81
C VAL A 59 -3.61 12.52 13.89
N VAL A 60 -4.24 11.55 13.22
CA VAL A 60 -3.74 10.20 12.98
C VAL A 60 -3.50 10.01 11.49
N THR A 61 -2.27 9.68 11.09
CA THR A 61 -2.02 9.22 9.72
C THR A 61 -2.30 7.73 9.63
N LEU A 62 -2.97 7.32 8.55
CA LEU A 62 -3.43 5.95 8.32
C LEU A 62 -2.86 5.45 7.01
N ASN A 63 -2.43 4.17 6.96
CA ASN A 63 -1.86 3.54 5.79
C ASN A 63 -0.56 4.24 5.33
N ASN A 64 -0.61 5.39 4.69
CA ASN A 64 0.58 6.20 4.39
C ASN A 64 0.93 7.16 5.54
N ASN A 65 2.18 7.61 5.56
CA ASN A 65 2.70 8.46 6.62
C ASN A 65 3.41 9.70 6.09
N VAL A 66 3.38 10.77 6.87
CA VAL A 66 4.21 11.98 6.70
C VAL A 66 5.04 12.16 7.96
N GLU A 67 6.19 11.49 8.01
CA GLU A 67 7.01 11.34 9.23
C GLU A 67 7.50 12.65 9.84
N THR A 68 7.71 13.67 9.00
CA THR A 68 8.20 15.00 9.41
C THR A 68 7.12 15.91 9.99
N SER A 69 5.85 15.47 9.97
CA SER A 69 4.73 16.26 10.49
C SER A 69 4.57 16.14 12.00
N LYS A 70 3.82 17.08 12.59
CA LYS A 70 3.43 17.10 14.01
C LYS A 70 2.30 16.10 14.34
N ARG A 71 1.91 15.19 13.43
CA ARG A 71 0.84 14.20 13.69
C ARG A 71 1.02 13.52 15.05
N HIS A 72 -0.05 13.14 15.71
CA HIS A 72 0.02 12.51 17.02
C HIS A 72 0.48 11.05 16.92
N CYS A 73 -0.02 10.29 15.93
CA CYS A 73 0.45 8.93 15.68
C CYS A 73 0.20 8.46 14.25
N TYR A 74 0.83 7.37 13.89
CA TYR A 74 0.66 6.64 12.65
C TYR A 74 0.08 5.26 12.91
N VAL A 75 -0.86 4.83 12.07
CA VAL A 75 -1.37 3.46 12.05
C VAL A 75 -1.23 2.91 10.64
N GLY A 76 -0.41 1.89 10.46
CA GLY A 76 -0.19 1.34 9.13
C GLY A 76 0.80 0.19 9.10
N PRO A 77 1.11 -0.36 7.91
CA PRO A 77 2.04 -1.47 7.77
C PRO A 77 3.52 -1.04 7.85
N ASP A 78 4.39 -2.03 8.01
CA ASP A 78 5.83 -1.89 7.78
C ASP A 78 6.08 -2.09 6.26
N TYR A 79 6.16 -0.99 5.53
CA TYR A 79 6.32 -1.01 4.09
C TYR A 79 7.63 -1.64 3.62
N PRO A 80 8.83 -1.27 4.17
CA PRO A 80 10.09 -1.93 3.81
C PRO A 80 10.04 -3.44 4.05
N ASN A 81 9.48 -3.85 5.20
CA ASN A 81 9.36 -5.27 5.51
C ASN A 81 8.38 -6.01 4.57
N GLY A 82 7.34 -5.33 4.08
CA GLY A 82 6.47 -5.87 3.03
C GLY A 82 7.24 -6.19 1.74
N GLY A 83 8.12 -5.27 1.30
CA GLY A 83 9.02 -5.49 0.17
C GLY A 83 10.01 -6.63 0.39
N ARG A 84 10.67 -6.67 1.55
CA ARG A 84 11.56 -7.79 1.94
C ARG A 84 10.83 -9.14 1.96
N THR A 85 9.58 -9.15 2.43
CA THR A 85 8.76 -10.37 2.42
C THR A 85 8.46 -10.84 1.00
N ALA A 86 8.13 -9.93 0.07
CA ALA A 86 7.91 -10.29 -1.33
C ALA A 86 9.16 -10.88 -1.98
N ALA A 87 10.32 -10.28 -1.76
CA ALA A 87 11.61 -10.78 -2.23
C ALA A 87 11.89 -12.19 -1.72
N ALA A 88 11.75 -12.39 -0.40
CA ALA A 88 11.94 -13.71 0.22
C ALA A 88 11.01 -14.78 -0.37
N LEU A 89 9.73 -14.44 -0.62
CA LEU A 89 8.78 -15.36 -1.25
C LEU A 89 9.19 -15.74 -2.66
N LEU A 90 9.63 -14.77 -3.49
CA LEU A 90 10.12 -15.07 -4.84
C LEU A 90 11.35 -15.98 -4.80
N CYS A 91 12.32 -15.70 -3.93
CA CYS A 91 13.50 -16.58 -3.77
C CYS A 91 13.14 -18.00 -3.31
N MET A 92 12.11 -18.16 -2.50
CA MET A 92 11.64 -19.50 -2.06
C MET A 92 10.97 -20.28 -3.20
N ILE A 93 10.23 -19.58 -4.07
CA ILE A 93 9.50 -20.20 -5.19
C ILE A 93 10.44 -20.49 -6.35
N HIS A 94 11.34 -19.57 -6.64
CA HIS A 94 12.35 -19.71 -7.69
C HIS A 94 13.76 -19.80 -7.10
N PRO A 95 14.27 -21.00 -6.84
CA PRO A 95 15.65 -21.18 -6.37
C PRO A 95 16.72 -20.98 -7.46
N GLN A 96 16.29 -20.69 -8.67
CA GLN A 96 17.14 -20.39 -9.83
C GLN A 96 17.06 -18.91 -10.19
N ALA A 97 17.56 -18.52 -11.37
CA ALA A 97 17.57 -17.14 -11.82
C ALA A 97 16.17 -16.48 -11.78
N LEU A 98 16.11 -15.31 -11.18
CA LEU A 98 14.92 -14.46 -11.07
C LEU A 98 15.05 -13.27 -12.02
N HIS A 99 14.15 -13.18 -12.99
CA HIS A 99 13.99 -12.03 -13.87
C HIS A 99 12.69 -11.33 -13.50
N THR A 100 12.79 -10.26 -12.69
CA THR A 100 11.65 -9.65 -12.02
C THR A 100 11.31 -8.28 -12.57
N GLY A 101 10.07 -8.11 -13.03
CA GLY A 101 9.42 -6.84 -13.28
C GLY A 101 8.64 -6.37 -12.05
N VAL A 102 8.65 -5.07 -11.78
CA VAL A 102 7.92 -4.48 -10.67
C VAL A 102 6.87 -3.49 -11.19
N LEU A 103 5.66 -3.56 -10.63
CA LEU A 103 4.61 -2.57 -10.90
C LEU A 103 4.22 -1.88 -9.59
N LEU A 104 3.99 -0.57 -9.67
CA LEU A 104 3.51 0.24 -8.56
C LEU A 104 2.62 1.38 -9.06
N GLY A 105 1.79 1.95 -8.19
CA GLY A 105 0.91 3.04 -8.56
C GLY A 105 1.67 4.30 -8.91
N SER A 106 2.49 4.81 -8.00
CA SER A 106 3.37 5.96 -8.24
C SER A 106 4.57 5.97 -7.29
N LEU A 107 5.74 6.35 -7.80
CA LEU A 107 6.95 6.61 -7.02
C LEU A 107 6.83 7.84 -6.11
N GLN A 108 5.81 8.68 -6.29
CA GLN A 108 5.49 9.78 -5.38
C GLN A 108 4.89 9.29 -4.05
N MET A 109 4.35 8.07 -4.01
CA MET A 109 3.83 7.47 -2.80
C MET A 109 4.97 6.87 -1.98
N LEU A 110 5.13 7.35 -0.74
CA LEU A 110 6.21 6.90 0.15
C LEU A 110 6.14 5.39 0.38
N GLY A 111 4.94 4.85 0.63
CA GLY A 111 4.74 3.42 0.86
C GLY A 111 5.14 2.54 -0.33
N HIS A 112 4.87 2.99 -1.58
CA HIS A 112 5.28 2.27 -2.79
C HIS A 112 6.80 2.24 -2.94
N ARG A 113 7.45 3.38 -2.72
CA ARG A 113 8.92 3.48 -2.75
C ARG A 113 9.56 2.61 -1.68
N GLN A 114 9.09 2.69 -0.45
CA GLN A 114 9.64 1.92 0.66
C GLN A 114 9.51 0.40 0.45
N ARG A 115 8.41 -0.07 -0.18
CA ARG A 115 8.27 -1.49 -0.58
C ARG A 115 9.27 -1.87 -1.66
N LEU A 116 9.42 -1.02 -2.68
CA LEU A 116 10.42 -1.24 -3.74
C LEU A 116 11.83 -1.28 -3.16
N ASP A 117 12.18 -0.33 -2.31
CA ASP A 117 13.50 -0.25 -1.67
C ASP A 117 13.80 -1.52 -0.84
N GLY A 118 12.84 -1.94 0.02
CA GLY A 118 12.98 -3.16 0.82
C GLY A 118 13.08 -4.43 -0.04
N PHE A 119 12.39 -4.49 -1.17
CA PHE A 119 12.50 -5.57 -2.14
C PHE A 119 13.89 -5.60 -2.77
N LEU A 120 14.36 -4.50 -3.33
CA LEU A 120 15.65 -4.41 -4.00
C LEU A 120 16.83 -4.63 -3.03
N GLU A 121 16.74 -4.09 -1.80
CA GLU A 121 17.72 -4.34 -0.74
C GLU A 121 17.90 -5.85 -0.48
N THR A 122 16.81 -6.59 -0.37
CA THR A 122 16.86 -8.04 -0.16
C THR A 122 17.42 -8.80 -1.36
N MET A 123 17.11 -8.32 -2.56
CA MET A 123 17.52 -8.99 -3.79
C MET A 123 18.98 -8.71 -4.19
N GLN A 124 19.63 -7.69 -3.59
CA GLN A 124 21.04 -7.36 -3.87
C GLN A 124 22.00 -8.53 -3.63
N ASP A 125 21.72 -9.36 -2.64
CA ASP A 125 22.55 -10.49 -2.27
C ASP A 125 22.16 -11.80 -3.02
N HIS A 126 21.13 -11.76 -3.87
CA HIS A 126 20.72 -12.93 -4.65
C HIS A 126 21.56 -13.03 -5.93
N PRO A 127 22.40 -14.08 -6.10
CA PRO A 127 23.42 -14.13 -7.16
C PRO A 127 22.86 -14.13 -8.58
N ASP A 128 21.64 -14.64 -8.77
CA ASP A 128 20.99 -14.81 -10.07
C ASP A 128 19.74 -13.91 -10.21
N PHE A 129 19.77 -12.74 -9.55
CA PHE A 129 18.68 -11.77 -9.66
C PHE A 129 18.94 -10.78 -10.81
N HIS A 130 17.95 -10.64 -11.69
CA HIS A 130 17.91 -9.71 -12.78
C HIS A 130 16.70 -8.80 -12.67
N PHE A 131 16.93 -7.52 -12.42
CA PHE A 131 15.87 -6.51 -12.35
C PHE A 131 15.50 -6.05 -13.76
N CYS A 132 14.30 -6.40 -14.23
CA CYS A 132 13.80 -6.01 -15.55
C CYS A 132 13.30 -4.56 -15.59
N GLY A 133 13.03 -3.96 -14.44
CA GLY A 133 12.58 -2.58 -14.34
C GLY A 133 11.36 -2.39 -13.45
N VAL A 134 10.97 -1.13 -13.30
CA VAL A 134 9.77 -0.72 -12.56
C VAL A 134 8.88 0.14 -13.46
N GLU A 135 7.57 -0.12 -13.43
CA GLU A 135 6.58 0.62 -14.18
C GLU A 135 5.51 1.21 -13.26
N GLU A 136 5.17 2.48 -13.50
CA GLU A 136 4.08 3.15 -12.81
C GLU A 136 2.74 2.86 -13.51
N THR A 137 1.72 2.51 -12.71
CA THR A 137 0.41 2.06 -13.20
C THR A 137 -0.74 2.98 -12.80
N GLU A 138 -0.46 4.05 -12.02
CA GLU A 138 -1.46 4.97 -11.49
C GLU A 138 -2.59 4.25 -10.71
N ASP A 139 -2.30 3.06 -10.18
CA ASP A 139 -3.26 2.15 -9.54
C ASP A 139 -4.42 1.72 -10.47
N ASP A 140 -4.21 1.78 -11.79
CA ASP A 140 -5.19 1.43 -12.81
C ASP A 140 -4.93 0.06 -13.44
N ASP A 141 -5.97 -0.78 -13.50
CA ASP A 141 -5.89 -2.14 -14.04
C ASP A 141 -5.61 -2.17 -15.56
N MET A 142 -6.07 -1.17 -16.31
CA MET A 142 -5.84 -1.13 -17.77
C MET A 142 -4.41 -0.75 -18.08
N ILE A 143 -3.86 0.23 -17.34
CA ILE A 143 -2.46 0.63 -17.45
C ILE A 143 -1.57 -0.53 -17.02
N ALA A 144 -1.86 -1.18 -15.89
CA ALA A 144 -1.12 -2.35 -15.42
C ALA A 144 -1.11 -3.50 -16.45
N TYR A 145 -2.24 -3.75 -17.10
CA TYR A 145 -2.34 -4.75 -18.17
C TYR A 145 -1.39 -4.44 -19.33
N GLU A 146 -1.40 -3.19 -19.84
CA GLU A 146 -0.53 -2.80 -20.95
C GLU A 146 0.96 -2.80 -20.57
N LYS A 147 1.29 -2.37 -19.34
CA LYS A 147 2.66 -2.40 -18.84
C LYS A 147 3.22 -3.82 -18.74
N VAL A 148 2.43 -4.77 -18.24
CA VAL A 148 2.86 -6.19 -18.21
C VAL A 148 3.00 -6.76 -19.62
N ARG A 149 2.09 -6.45 -20.55
CA ARG A 149 2.26 -6.86 -21.94
C ARG A 149 3.58 -6.35 -22.54
N GLN A 150 3.95 -5.11 -22.23
CA GLN A 150 5.20 -4.54 -22.70
C GLN A 150 6.40 -5.24 -22.04
N PHE A 151 6.38 -5.47 -20.71
CA PHE A 151 7.42 -6.25 -20.04
C PHE A 151 7.65 -7.62 -20.67
N LEU A 152 6.59 -8.34 -21.05
CA LEU A 152 6.68 -9.66 -21.67
C LEU A 152 7.30 -9.62 -23.08
N ILE A 153 7.20 -8.50 -23.78
CA ILE A 153 7.79 -8.29 -25.09
C ILE A 153 9.29 -7.93 -24.95
N ASP A 154 9.60 -7.00 -24.03
CA ASP A 154 10.94 -6.44 -23.88
C ASP A 154 11.87 -7.39 -23.11
N HIS A 155 11.29 -8.24 -22.25
CA HIS A 155 11.97 -9.21 -21.40
C HIS A 155 11.39 -10.60 -21.56
N PRO A 156 11.70 -11.33 -22.65
CA PRO A 156 11.18 -12.69 -22.86
C PRO A 156 11.57 -13.67 -21.75
N GLU A 157 12.65 -13.40 -21.02
CA GLU A 157 13.16 -14.14 -19.87
C GLU A 157 12.42 -13.84 -18.57
N LEU A 158 11.55 -12.82 -18.52
CA LEU A 158 10.79 -12.46 -17.32
C LEU A 158 10.03 -13.68 -16.77
N ASN A 159 10.25 -14.02 -15.51
CA ASN A 159 9.61 -15.13 -14.83
C ASN A 159 8.95 -14.76 -13.50
N SER A 160 9.05 -13.51 -13.10
CA SER A 160 8.43 -13.03 -11.87
C SER A 160 7.96 -11.58 -11.97
N LEU A 161 6.83 -11.31 -11.30
CA LEU A 161 6.24 -9.98 -11.17
C LEU A 161 5.96 -9.69 -9.70
N PHE A 162 6.39 -8.51 -9.25
CA PHE A 162 6.02 -7.98 -7.96
C PHE A 162 5.11 -6.76 -8.14
N VAL A 163 3.84 -6.87 -7.71
CA VAL A 163 2.86 -5.78 -7.82
C VAL A 163 2.67 -5.14 -6.45
N ILE A 164 3.20 -3.95 -6.31
CA ILE A 164 3.37 -3.25 -5.03
C ILE A 164 2.06 -2.61 -4.52
N SER A 165 1.13 -2.28 -5.44
CA SER A 165 -0.10 -1.53 -5.13
C SER A 165 -1.30 -2.08 -5.89
N ALA A 166 -2.32 -1.26 -6.17
CA ALA A 166 -3.42 -1.65 -7.05
C ALA A 166 -2.95 -1.89 -8.50
N GLY A 167 -3.83 -2.47 -9.35
CA GLY A 167 -3.48 -2.91 -10.70
C GLY A 167 -3.13 -4.41 -10.79
N ALA A 168 -3.17 -5.15 -9.67
CA ALA A 168 -2.86 -6.57 -9.65
C ALA A 168 -3.79 -7.41 -10.54
N TYR A 169 -5.07 -7.03 -10.66
CA TYR A 169 -6.01 -7.71 -11.53
C TYR A 169 -5.66 -7.53 -13.01
N GLY A 170 -5.35 -6.29 -13.42
CA GLY A 170 -4.91 -6.00 -14.78
C GLY A 170 -3.62 -6.74 -15.14
N ALA A 171 -2.62 -6.68 -14.26
CA ALA A 171 -1.36 -7.41 -14.41
C ALA A 171 -1.58 -8.92 -14.56
N ALA A 172 -2.39 -9.52 -13.69
CA ALA A 172 -2.70 -10.95 -13.75
C ALA A 172 -3.45 -11.35 -15.02
N ARG A 173 -4.34 -10.49 -15.53
CA ARG A 173 -5.00 -10.70 -16.82
C ARG A 173 -4.04 -10.70 -18.00
N ALA A 174 -3.02 -9.86 -17.99
CA ALA A 174 -1.99 -9.83 -19.02
C ALA A 174 -1.16 -11.11 -19.02
N VAL A 175 -0.76 -11.59 -17.82
CA VAL A 175 -0.06 -12.89 -17.67
C VAL A 175 -0.95 -14.01 -18.19
N LEU A 176 -2.21 -14.09 -17.78
CA LEU A 176 -3.15 -15.12 -18.23
C LEU A 176 -3.33 -15.10 -19.76
N ALA A 177 -3.45 -13.92 -20.35
CA ALA A 177 -3.62 -13.76 -21.81
C ALA A 177 -2.36 -14.18 -22.60
N SER A 178 -1.18 -14.02 -22.01
CA SER A 178 0.09 -14.43 -22.63
C SER A 178 0.33 -15.95 -22.62
N ARG A 179 -0.46 -16.70 -21.82
CA ARG A 179 -0.30 -18.14 -21.58
C ARG A 179 1.08 -18.51 -21.00
N ARG A 180 1.74 -17.59 -20.29
CA ARG A 180 3.00 -17.81 -19.59
C ARG A 180 2.70 -18.36 -18.19
N GLU A 181 2.73 -19.69 -18.06
CA GLU A 181 2.47 -20.40 -16.80
C GLU A 181 3.70 -20.43 -15.87
N ASP A 182 4.83 -20.01 -16.39
CA ASP A 182 6.12 -19.91 -15.67
C ASP A 182 6.28 -18.63 -14.87
N ILE A 183 5.36 -17.66 -14.98
CA ILE A 183 5.43 -16.39 -14.28
C ILE A 183 4.83 -16.49 -12.88
N THR A 184 5.65 -16.20 -11.87
CA THR A 184 5.20 -16.08 -10.47
C THR A 184 4.83 -14.63 -10.18
N MET A 185 3.63 -14.42 -9.62
CA MET A 185 3.18 -13.11 -9.18
C MET A 185 3.01 -13.05 -7.66
N ILE A 186 3.67 -12.08 -7.03
CA ILE A 186 3.44 -11.68 -5.65
C ILE A 186 2.79 -10.30 -5.64
N VAL A 187 1.71 -10.15 -4.88
CA VAL A 187 0.91 -8.93 -4.85
C VAL A 187 0.64 -8.48 -3.41
N PHE A 188 -0.01 -7.33 -3.24
CA PHE A 188 -0.55 -6.92 -1.95
C PHE A 188 -2.07 -7.10 -1.92
N ASP A 189 -2.58 -7.41 -0.71
CA ASP A 189 -3.98 -7.55 -0.34
C ASP A 189 -4.81 -8.61 -1.09
N THR A 190 -5.74 -9.20 -0.37
CA THR A 190 -6.65 -10.24 -0.86
C THR A 190 -8.05 -9.67 -1.11
N ILE A 191 -8.16 -8.79 -2.12
CA ILE A 191 -9.47 -8.34 -2.61
C ILE A 191 -10.11 -9.43 -3.50
N PRO A 192 -11.42 -9.39 -3.78
CA PRO A 192 -12.11 -10.42 -4.55
C PRO A 192 -11.46 -10.78 -5.88
N THR A 193 -10.96 -9.78 -6.62
CA THR A 193 -10.27 -9.99 -7.89
C THR A 193 -8.89 -10.64 -7.74
N THR A 194 -8.17 -10.36 -6.65
CA THR A 194 -6.92 -11.06 -6.31
C THR A 194 -7.20 -12.53 -6.04
N ILE A 195 -8.22 -12.83 -5.22
CA ILE A 195 -8.62 -14.21 -4.90
C ILE A 195 -9.05 -14.96 -6.17
N GLU A 196 -9.78 -14.32 -7.08
CA GLU A 196 -10.14 -14.89 -8.39
C GLU A 196 -8.88 -15.32 -9.17
N MET A 197 -7.85 -14.49 -9.22
CA MET A 197 -6.61 -14.78 -9.93
C MET A 197 -5.72 -15.80 -9.21
N MET A 198 -5.80 -15.88 -7.88
CA MET A 198 -5.20 -16.99 -7.11
C MET A 198 -5.86 -18.33 -7.46
N LYS A 199 -7.21 -18.36 -7.56
CA LYS A 199 -7.95 -19.58 -7.98
C LYS A 199 -7.59 -20.03 -9.41
N LYS A 200 -7.19 -19.11 -10.26
CA LYS A 200 -6.69 -19.41 -11.62
C LYS A 200 -5.21 -19.78 -11.66
N GLY A 201 -4.51 -19.74 -10.52
CA GLY A 201 -3.09 -20.07 -10.40
C GLY A 201 -2.14 -18.99 -10.94
N VAL A 202 -2.63 -17.79 -11.25
CA VAL A 202 -1.82 -16.69 -11.80
C VAL A 202 -1.09 -15.92 -10.69
N ILE A 203 -1.74 -15.71 -9.54
CA ILE A 203 -1.16 -15.08 -8.36
C ILE A 203 -0.84 -16.18 -7.35
N GLN A 204 0.42 -16.31 -6.94
CA GLN A 204 0.88 -17.35 -6.03
C GLN A 204 0.72 -16.97 -4.57
N ALA A 205 0.96 -15.68 -4.24
CA ALA A 205 0.78 -15.19 -2.88
C ALA A 205 0.43 -13.70 -2.86
N ALA A 206 -0.23 -13.28 -1.78
CA ALA A 206 -0.47 -11.89 -1.46
C ALA A 206 0.05 -11.56 -0.06
N ILE A 207 0.54 -10.34 0.12
CA ILE A 207 0.93 -9.81 1.42
C ILE A 207 -0.23 -8.96 1.93
N TYR A 208 -0.91 -9.46 2.95
CA TYR A 208 -2.10 -8.82 3.51
C TYR A 208 -1.74 -7.91 4.68
N GLN A 209 -2.27 -6.69 4.65
CA GLN A 209 -1.89 -5.61 5.55
C GLN A 209 -2.94 -5.31 6.63
N HIS A 210 -4.01 -6.09 6.71
CA HIS A 210 -5.11 -5.92 7.68
C HIS A 210 -5.78 -4.53 7.62
N PRO A 211 -6.28 -4.06 6.47
CA PRO A 211 -6.83 -2.69 6.32
C PRO A 211 -7.99 -2.41 7.29
N HIS A 212 -8.83 -3.41 7.59
CA HIS A 212 -9.90 -3.27 8.58
C HIS A 212 -9.36 -3.03 9.99
N GLN A 213 -8.29 -3.73 10.39
CA GLN A 213 -7.67 -3.54 11.71
C GLN A 213 -6.98 -2.19 11.80
N GLN A 214 -6.36 -1.71 10.71
CA GLN A 214 -5.79 -0.37 10.64
C GLN A 214 -6.87 0.69 10.91
N GLY A 215 -7.98 0.66 10.17
CA GLY A 215 -9.09 1.59 10.34
C GLY A 215 -9.71 1.50 11.75
N GLN A 216 -9.92 0.30 12.26
CA GLN A 216 -10.42 0.09 13.61
C GLN A 216 -9.48 0.66 14.67
N ARG A 217 -8.17 0.43 14.54
CA ARG A 217 -7.17 0.94 15.49
C ARG A 217 -7.13 2.46 15.49
N ALA A 218 -7.12 3.09 14.31
CA ALA A 218 -7.13 4.56 14.19
C ALA A 218 -8.38 5.16 14.84
N MET A 219 -9.55 4.56 14.61
CA MET A 219 -10.81 5.01 15.23
C MET A 219 -10.81 4.84 16.76
N LEU A 220 -10.25 3.75 17.29
CA LEU A 220 -10.13 3.53 18.73
C LEU A 220 -9.23 4.55 19.39
N ILE A 221 -8.07 4.86 18.78
CA ILE A 221 -7.15 5.88 19.27
C ILE A 221 -7.86 7.24 19.37
N ILE A 222 -8.58 7.66 18.32
CA ILE A 222 -9.33 8.91 18.35
C ILE A 222 -10.44 8.89 19.42
N PHE A 223 -11.15 7.77 19.55
CA PHE A 223 -12.18 7.62 20.57
C PHE A 223 -11.59 7.76 21.97
N ASP A 224 -10.50 7.08 22.26
CA ASP A 224 -9.84 7.13 23.57
C ASP A 224 -9.34 8.54 23.88
N TYR A 225 -8.78 9.24 22.91
CA TYR A 225 -8.34 10.61 23.07
C TYR A 225 -9.52 11.57 23.32
N LEU A 226 -10.54 11.57 22.45
CA LEU A 226 -11.63 12.56 22.52
C LEU A 226 -12.62 12.31 23.66
N VAL A 227 -12.85 11.05 24.04
CA VAL A 227 -13.89 10.67 25.02
C VAL A 227 -13.29 10.38 26.39
N ASN A 228 -12.14 9.70 26.43
CA ASN A 228 -11.51 9.24 27.66
C ASN A 228 -10.34 10.10 28.11
N GLY A 229 -9.85 11.03 27.26
CA GLY A 229 -8.67 11.86 27.53
C GLY A 229 -7.38 11.04 27.57
N ILE A 230 -7.33 9.89 26.86
CA ILE A 230 -6.19 8.99 26.86
C ILE A 230 -5.32 9.27 25.64
N GLU A 231 -4.05 9.63 25.87
CA GLU A 231 -3.05 9.82 24.83
C GLU A 231 -2.61 8.49 24.19
N PRO A 232 -2.17 8.49 22.92
CA PRO A 232 -1.57 7.30 22.32
C PRO A 232 -0.36 6.79 23.10
N GLU A 233 -0.25 5.48 23.28
CA GLU A 233 0.90 4.84 23.96
C GLU A 233 2.21 4.95 23.18
N CYS A 234 2.13 5.12 21.85
CA CYS A 234 3.29 5.24 20.94
C CYS A 234 2.95 6.08 19.71
N ASP A 235 3.97 6.55 19.01
CA ASP A 235 3.80 7.36 17.79
C ASP A 235 3.54 6.51 16.52
N LYS A 236 3.79 5.19 16.58
CA LYS A 236 3.59 4.26 15.45
C LYS A 236 2.96 2.94 15.89
N TYR A 237 1.78 2.67 15.38
CA TYR A 237 1.08 1.39 15.53
C TYR A 237 1.24 0.57 14.25
N ILE A 238 2.26 -0.28 14.24
CA ILE A 238 2.63 -1.08 13.06
C ILE A 238 1.76 -2.34 12.97
N MET A 239 1.03 -2.47 11.86
CA MET A 239 0.31 -3.70 11.52
C MET A 239 1.26 -4.71 10.90
N ARG A 240 1.24 -5.95 11.39
CA ARG A 240 2.08 -7.02 10.85
C ARG A 240 1.56 -7.44 9.48
N ASN A 241 2.48 -7.67 8.54
CA ASN A 241 2.16 -8.28 7.27
C ASN A 241 1.84 -9.77 7.48
N GLU A 242 0.82 -10.27 6.77
CA GLU A 242 0.43 -11.68 6.74
C GLU A 242 0.57 -12.22 5.32
N ILE A 243 1.26 -13.34 5.17
CA ILE A 243 1.37 -14.03 3.86
C ILE A 243 0.08 -14.83 3.64
N ARG A 244 -0.60 -14.54 2.54
CA ARG A 244 -1.79 -15.26 2.10
C ARG A 244 -1.54 -15.98 0.80
N ILE A 245 -1.88 -17.25 0.79
CA ILE A 245 -1.95 -18.11 -0.39
C ILE A 245 -3.40 -18.53 -0.58
N LEU A 246 -3.73 -19.21 -1.67
CA LEU A 246 -5.12 -19.59 -1.97
C LEU A 246 -5.86 -20.23 -0.79
N GLN A 247 -5.16 -21.06 0.00
CA GLN A 247 -5.74 -21.85 1.09
C GLN A 247 -6.17 -21.01 2.31
N ASN A 248 -5.60 -19.79 2.48
CA ASN A 248 -5.94 -18.88 3.58
C ASN A 248 -6.32 -17.47 3.11
N ALA A 249 -6.57 -17.29 1.82
CA ALA A 249 -6.91 -15.98 1.24
C ALA A 249 -8.35 -15.54 1.56
N GLU A 250 -9.25 -16.51 1.78
CA GLU A 250 -10.64 -16.26 2.18
C GLU A 250 -10.72 -16.37 3.73
N GLY A 251 -10.68 -15.23 4.42
CA GLY A 251 -10.74 -15.20 5.88
C GLY A 251 -11.08 -13.81 6.41
#